data_64da7b9d9c6908bcc5a1bf2b7ee2e1e7
#
_entry.id   64da7b9d9c6908bcc5a1bf2b7ee2e1e7
#
_cell.length_a   1.000
_cell.length_b   1.000
_cell.length_c   1.000
_cell.angle_alpha   90.00
_cell.angle_beta   90.00
_cell.angle_gamma   90.00
#
_symmetry.space_group_name_H-M   'P 1'
#
loop_
_entity.id
_entity.type
_entity.pdbx_description
1 polymer ?
#
loop_
_entity_poly.entity_id
_entity_poly.type
_entity_poly.pdbx_seq_one_letter_code
_entity_poly.pdbx_strand_id
1 'polypeptide(L)'
;MKLNPYFGRFGGQFVPEILIPALDQLEEAFIAAKDDPTFQQELHTLLTDYAGRPTPLTKCRNLTQGTKTTIYLKREDLVHGGAHKTNQVLSLIHISEPTRQEAIS
;
A
#
# COMPACT_ATOMS: atom_id res chain seq x y z
N MET A 1 -18.82 -7.21 7.68
CA MET A 1 -17.99 -8.41 7.50
C MET A 1 -16.60 -8.13 8.06
N LYS A 2 -16.07 -9.04 8.85
CA LYS A 2 -14.74 -8.89 9.40
C LYS A 2 -13.72 -9.71 8.62
N LEU A 3 -12.49 -9.20 8.55
CA LEU A 3 -11.39 -9.91 7.91
C LEU A 3 -10.82 -10.94 8.88
N ASN A 4 -10.27 -12.01 8.32
CA ASN A 4 -9.55 -12.99 9.13
C ASN A 4 -8.17 -12.42 9.48
N PRO A 5 -7.83 -12.25 10.77
CA PRO A 5 -6.54 -11.69 11.16
C PRO A 5 -5.37 -12.68 11.01
N TYR A 6 -5.62 -13.91 10.60
CA TYR A 6 -4.59 -14.92 10.50
C TYR A 6 -4.29 -15.33 9.06
N PHE A 7 -3.03 -15.61 8.81
CA PHE A 7 -2.51 -16.18 7.57
C PHE A 7 -1.97 -17.57 7.91
N GLY A 8 -2.85 -18.59 7.92
CA GLY A 8 -2.52 -19.90 8.45
C GLY A 8 -2.21 -19.82 9.95
N ARG A 9 -1.02 -20.25 10.33
CA ARG A 9 -0.56 -20.18 11.73
C ARG A 9 0.07 -18.84 12.11
N PHE A 10 0.21 -17.94 11.14
CA PHE A 10 0.84 -16.64 11.35
C PHE A 10 -0.21 -15.53 11.45
N GLY A 11 0.18 -14.40 12.02
CA GLY A 11 -0.67 -13.23 12.12
C GLY A 11 -1.35 -13.13 13.48
N GLY A 12 -2.53 -12.52 13.48
CA GLY A 12 -3.30 -12.24 14.69
C GLY A 12 -3.40 -10.73 14.93
N GLN A 13 -4.12 -10.37 15.99
CA GLN A 13 -4.32 -8.97 16.38
C GLN A 13 -3.96 -8.81 17.86
N PHE A 14 -2.68 -8.58 18.13
CA PHE A 14 -2.14 -8.51 19.48
C PHE A 14 -1.82 -7.05 19.83
N VAL A 15 -2.85 -6.29 20.14
CA VAL A 15 -2.77 -4.86 20.46
C VAL A 15 -3.49 -4.60 21.79
N PRO A 16 -3.17 -3.48 22.47
CA PRO A 16 -3.96 -3.08 23.65
C PRO A 16 -5.43 -2.91 23.32
N GLU A 17 -6.32 -3.26 24.25
CA GLU A 17 -7.74 -3.20 24.05
C GLU A 17 -8.25 -1.83 23.63
N ILE A 18 -7.60 -0.77 24.10
CA ILE A 18 -7.97 0.60 23.79
C ILE A 18 -7.89 0.90 22.28
N LEU A 19 -7.06 0.16 21.54
CA LEU A 19 -6.91 0.33 20.10
C LEU A 19 -7.91 -0.46 19.27
N ILE A 20 -8.61 -1.42 19.85
CA ILE A 20 -9.53 -2.30 19.11
C ILE A 20 -10.63 -1.51 18.38
N PRO A 21 -11.33 -0.55 19.05
CA PRO A 21 -12.36 0.22 18.34
C PRO A 21 -11.81 0.98 17.12
N ALA A 22 -10.62 1.57 17.22
CA ALA A 22 -10.01 2.29 16.12
C ALA A 22 -9.65 1.34 14.96
N LEU A 23 -9.14 0.16 15.28
CA LEU A 23 -8.81 -0.85 14.26
C LEU A 23 -10.07 -1.40 13.60
N ASP A 24 -11.16 -1.55 14.34
CA ASP A 24 -12.44 -1.98 13.77
C ASP A 24 -12.99 -0.95 12.79
N GLN A 25 -12.89 0.35 13.11
CA GLN A 25 -13.26 1.42 12.19
C GLN A 25 -12.42 1.39 10.92
N LEU A 26 -11.12 1.19 11.06
CA LEU A 26 -10.21 1.11 9.92
C LEU A 26 -10.55 -0.09 9.03
N GLU A 27 -10.85 -1.23 9.64
CA GLU A 27 -11.25 -2.43 8.91
C GLU A 27 -12.53 -2.21 8.10
N GLU A 28 -13.55 -1.59 8.70
CA GLU A 28 -14.79 -1.26 8.01
C GLU A 28 -14.55 -0.33 6.83
N ALA A 29 -13.75 0.71 7.04
CA ALA A 29 -13.40 1.66 5.98
C ALA A 29 -12.61 0.98 4.86
N PHE A 30 -11.69 0.09 5.21
CA PHE A 30 -10.92 -0.68 4.22
C PHE A 30 -11.81 -1.59 3.38
N ILE A 31 -12.72 -2.31 4.01
CA ILE A 31 -13.65 -3.20 3.30
C ILE A 31 -14.52 -2.39 2.32
N ALA A 32 -15.02 -1.25 2.76
CA ALA A 32 -15.83 -0.38 1.90
C ALA A 32 -15.01 0.16 0.72
N ALA A 33 -13.81 0.64 0.98
CA ALA A 33 -12.94 1.21 -0.05
C ALA A 33 -12.46 0.15 -1.05
N LYS A 34 -12.19 -1.04 -0.58
CA LYS A 34 -11.72 -2.15 -1.42
C LYS A 34 -12.66 -2.44 -2.58
N ASP A 35 -13.95 -2.35 -2.36
CA ASP A 35 -14.98 -2.66 -3.35
C ASP A 35 -15.56 -1.41 -4.03
N ASP A 36 -15.06 -0.22 -3.70
CA ASP A 36 -15.52 1.03 -4.29
C ASP A 36 -14.73 1.35 -5.57
N PRO A 37 -15.40 1.34 -6.75
CA PRO A 37 -14.72 1.63 -8.01
C PRO A 37 -14.12 3.04 -8.05
N THR A 38 -14.75 4.02 -7.44
CA THR A 38 -14.26 5.40 -7.40
C THR A 38 -12.94 5.48 -6.63
N PHE A 39 -12.89 4.84 -5.47
CA PHE A 39 -11.67 4.76 -4.68
C PHE A 39 -10.55 4.07 -5.46
N GLN A 40 -10.85 2.94 -6.08
CA GLN A 40 -9.86 2.17 -6.84
C GLN A 40 -9.31 2.97 -8.02
N GLN A 41 -10.17 3.67 -8.73
CA GLN A 41 -9.75 4.51 -9.86
C GLN A 41 -8.87 5.68 -9.41
N GLU A 42 -9.25 6.36 -8.34
CA GLU A 42 -8.50 7.47 -7.79
C GLU A 42 -7.12 7.02 -7.31
N LEU A 43 -7.07 5.90 -6.59
CA LEU A 43 -5.81 5.33 -6.14
C LEU A 43 -4.92 4.94 -7.33
N HIS A 44 -5.49 4.30 -8.34
CA HIS A 44 -4.76 3.91 -9.53
C HIS A 44 -4.17 5.13 -10.24
N THR A 45 -4.95 6.20 -10.39
CA THR A 45 -4.48 7.44 -11.00
C THR A 45 -3.31 8.04 -10.22
N LEU A 46 -3.41 8.08 -8.90
CA LEU A 46 -2.34 8.59 -8.06
C LEU A 46 -1.08 7.72 -8.14
N LEU A 47 -1.24 6.40 -8.14
CA LEU A 47 -0.11 5.50 -8.26
C LEU A 47 0.60 5.64 -9.62
N THR A 48 -0.15 5.86 -10.68
CA THR A 48 0.39 6.00 -12.04
C THR A 48 0.98 7.39 -12.27
N ASP A 49 0.18 8.44 -12.04
CA ASP A 49 0.53 9.78 -12.47
C ASP A 49 1.38 10.53 -11.45
N TYR A 50 1.17 10.27 -10.17
CA TYR A 50 1.95 10.91 -9.10
C TYR A 50 3.15 10.07 -8.67
N ALA A 51 2.93 8.81 -8.35
CA ALA A 51 3.99 7.93 -7.85
C ALA A 51 4.92 7.40 -8.95
N GLY A 52 4.41 7.29 -10.19
CA GLY A 52 5.22 6.81 -11.31
C GLY A 52 5.26 5.29 -11.44
N ARG A 53 4.20 4.59 -11.03
CA ARG A 53 4.11 3.15 -11.23
C ARG A 53 3.39 2.84 -12.55
N PRO A 54 3.74 1.74 -13.22
CA PRO A 54 4.81 0.79 -12.85
C PRO A 54 6.20 1.37 -13.08
N THR A 55 7.14 1.04 -12.19
CA THR A 55 8.52 1.44 -12.34
C THR A 55 9.24 0.59 -13.38
N PRO A 56 10.31 1.13 -14.01
CA PRO A 56 11.04 0.38 -15.03
C PRO A 56 11.76 -0.85 -14.48
N LEU A 57 11.95 -1.81 -15.37
CA LEU A 57 12.83 -2.93 -15.14
C LEU A 57 14.07 -2.70 -16.00
N THR A 58 15.20 -2.38 -15.36
CA THR A 58 16.41 -1.97 -16.04
C THR A 58 17.45 -3.08 -16.04
N LYS A 59 17.97 -3.42 -17.22
CA LYS A 59 19.05 -4.39 -17.35
C LYS A 59 20.37 -3.75 -16.94
N CYS A 60 21.07 -4.39 -16.01
CA CYS A 60 22.37 -3.94 -15.51
C CYS A 60 23.50 -4.45 -16.42
N ARG A 61 23.92 -3.63 -17.37
CA ARG A 61 24.93 -4.05 -18.34
C ARG A 61 26.33 -4.08 -17.75
N ASN A 62 26.66 -3.11 -16.90
CA ASN A 62 28.01 -2.99 -16.36
C ASN A 62 28.29 -3.97 -15.22
N LEU A 63 27.29 -4.24 -14.39
CA LEU A 63 27.44 -5.15 -13.24
C LEU A 63 27.72 -6.59 -13.67
N THR A 64 27.22 -6.97 -14.84
CA THR A 64 27.32 -8.36 -15.32
C THR A 64 28.37 -8.52 -16.40
N GLN A 65 29.16 -7.47 -16.67
CA GLN A 65 30.20 -7.51 -17.67
C GLN A 65 31.25 -8.56 -17.35
N GLY A 66 31.53 -9.45 -18.28
CA GLY A 66 32.49 -10.54 -18.10
C GLY A 66 31.90 -11.75 -17.39
N THR A 67 30.62 -11.76 -17.08
CA THR A 67 29.91 -12.90 -16.45
C THR A 67 28.84 -13.46 -17.37
N LYS A 68 28.36 -14.67 -17.03
CA LYS A 68 27.22 -15.28 -17.74
C LYS A 68 25.88 -14.95 -17.09
N THR A 69 25.88 -14.12 -16.05
CA THR A 69 24.69 -13.76 -15.29
C THR A 69 24.05 -12.52 -15.88
N THR A 70 22.73 -12.48 -15.97
CA THR A 70 21.97 -11.30 -16.35
C THR A 70 21.22 -10.79 -15.12
N ILE A 71 21.38 -9.51 -14.79
CA ILE A 71 20.72 -8.89 -13.64
C ILE A 71 19.83 -7.78 -14.13
N TYR A 72 18.58 -7.79 -13.64
CA TYR A 72 17.63 -6.72 -13.86
C TYR A 72 17.27 -6.07 -12.51
N LEU A 73 17.18 -4.75 -12.51
CA LEU A 73 16.74 -3.99 -11.33
C LEU A 73 15.32 -3.52 -11.54
N LYS A 74 14.43 -3.86 -10.62
CA LYS A 74 13.12 -3.23 -10.52
C LYS A 74 13.32 -1.89 -9.84
N ARG A 75 13.17 -0.81 -10.60
CA ARG A 75 13.61 0.54 -10.21
C ARG A 75 12.61 1.22 -9.27
N GLU A 76 12.45 0.67 -8.06
CA GLU A 76 11.57 1.26 -7.05
C GLU A 76 12.13 2.56 -6.44
N ASP A 77 13.40 2.84 -6.67
CA ASP A 77 14.01 4.13 -6.35
C ASP A 77 13.42 5.30 -7.16
N LEU A 78 12.75 5.00 -8.28
CA LEU A 78 12.12 6.01 -9.12
C LEU A 78 10.68 6.34 -8.70
N VAL A 79 10.15 5.72 -7.66
CA VAL A 79 8.83 6.06 -7.12
C VAL A 79 8.91 7.41 -6.43
N HIS A 80 8.03 8.32 -6.84
CA HIS A 80 7.93 9.63 -6.19
C HIS A 80 7.44 9.48 -4.76
N GLY A 81 8.17 10.02 -3.81
CA GLY A 81 7.85 9.89 -2.38
C GLY A 81 8.51 8.70 -1.70
N GLY A 82 9.22 7.86 -2.45
CA GLY A 82 9.98 6.74 -1.90
C GLY A 82 9.26 5.39 -1.99
N ALA A 83 10.06 4.33 -2.12
CA ALA A 83 9.57 2.98 -2.37
C ALA A 83 8.76 2.39 -1.21
N HIS A 84 9.09 2.78 0.02
CA HIS A 84 8.52 2.14 1.22
C HIS A 84 7.18 2.73 1.66
N LYS A 85 6.91 3.99 1.35
CA LYS A 85 5.81 4.74 1.98
C LYS A 85 4.72 5.20 1.02
N THR A 86 5.04 5.41 -0.26
CA THR A 86 4.11 6.06 -1.18
C THR A 86 2.78 5.31 -1.31
N ASN A 87 2.79 4.01 -1.51
CA ASN A 87 1.56 3.23 -1.64
C ASN A 87 0.70 3.32 -0.38
N GLN A 88 1.34 3.20 0.77
CA GLN A 88 0.66 3.27 2.06
C GLN A 88 0.04 4.66 2.28
N VAL A 89 0.81 5.71 2.04
CA VAL A 89 0.34 7.09 2.24
C VAL A 89 -0.84 7.38 1.32
N LEU A 90 -0.73 7.06 0.03
CA LEU A 90 -1.80 7.36 -0.93
C LEU A 90 -3.08 6.60 -0.62
N SER A 91 -3.00 5.33 -0.24
CA SER A 91 -4.19 4.56 0.09
C SER A 91 -4.81 4.98 1.42
N LEU A 92 -3.99 5.25 2.43
CA LEU A 92 -4.49 5.57 3.77
C LEU A 92 -5.05 6.98 3.89
N ILE A 93 -4.59 7.94 3.08
CA ILE A 93 -5.16 9.29 3.08
C ILE A 93 -6.67 9.23 2.84
N HIS A 94 -7.12 8.42 1.88
CA HIS A 94 -8.53 8.32 1.53
C HIS A 94 -9.34 7.42 2.47
N ILE A 95 -8.67 6.56 3.24
CA ILE A 95 -9.32 5.66 4.19
C ILE A 95 -9.36 6.26 5.60
N SER A 96 -8.21 6.73 6.09
CA SER A 96 -8.05 7.17 7.47
C SER A 96 -8.66 8.54 7.74
N GLU A 97 -8.53 9.47 6.80
CA GLU A 97 -8.96 10.84 7.02
C GLU A 97 -10.47 10.99 7.18
N PRO A 98 -11.30 10.38 6.31
CA PRO A 98 -12.77 10.39 6.54
C PRO A 98 -13.16 9.75 7.87
N THR A 99 -12.53 8.65 8.25
CA THR A 99 -12.79 7.96 9.52
C THR A 99 -12.44 8.85 10.70
N ARG A 100 -11.30 9.55 10.64
CA ARG A 100 -10.88 10.49 11.67
C ARG A 100 -11.85 11.67 11.81
N GLN A 101 -12.32 12.21 10.70
CA GLN A 101 -13.27 13.32 10.70
C GLN A 101 -14.60 12.91 11.34
N GLU A 102 -15.09 11.72 11.05
CA GLU A 102 -16.30 11.19 11.70
C GLU A 102 -16.13 11.05 13.20
N ALA A 103 -14.97 10.59 13.65
CA ALA A 103 -14.69 10.43 15.07
C ALA A 103 -14.62 11.77 15.82
N ILE A 104 -14.20 12.85 15.14
CA ILE A 104 -14.11 14.19 15.73
C ILE A 104 -15.46 14.90 15.73
N SER A 105 -16.25 14.69 14.69
CA SER A 105 -17.58 15.33 14.57
C SER A 105 -18.63 14.58 15.35
#